data_3afbd5cc7b68b6f10fd3bc7237dbfcc6
#
_entry.id   3afbd5cc7b68b6f10fd3bc7237dbfcc6
#
_cell.length_a   1.000
_cell.length_b   1.000
_cell.length_c   1.000
_cell.angle_alpha   90.00
_cell.angle_beta   90.00
_cell.angle_gamma   90.00
#
_symmetry.space_group_name_H-M   'P 1'
#
loop_
_entity.id
_entity.type
_entity.pdbx_description
1 polymer ?
#
loop_
_entity_poly.entity_id
_entity_poly.type
_entity_poly.pdbx_seq_one_letter_code
_entity_poly.pdbx_strand_id
1 'polypeptide(L)'
;MGFTVRHAMELGHFDKCILLAGKDGLDRQIETVSVLEVPDASSWIRGGELAVTALFGVRDNPKMQVELVEDLAKSGGAGLVIFYTGRYLESLSGDLIDAAERLALPLFWVRDPTMTYSDLIMPITEELTFRKFSTDIIAATHALNLAEEPGPADSIIGCLSEILNRAVVLLSPGFEKLEGYVPAGVKTVSLEQLEKC
;
A
#
# COMPACT_ATOMS: atom_id res chain seq x y z
N MET A 1 13.65 -3.82 2.31
CA MET A 1 13.44 -3.82 0.84
C MET A 1 12.06 -3.24 0.58
N GLY A 2 11.94 -2.19 -0.25
CA GLY A 2 10.65 -1.53 -0.50
C GLY A 2 9.64 -2.43 -1.23
N PHE A 3 8.37 -2.07 -1.17
CA PHE A 3 7.31 -2.74 -1.92
C PHE A 3 7.24 -2.16 -3.34
N THR A 4 7.45 -2.97 -4.36
CA THR A 4 7.52 -2.53 -5.76
C THR A 4 6.30 -2.97 -6.56
N VAL A 5 6.13 -2.41 -7.77
CA VAL A 5 5.10 -2.84 -8.71
C VAL A 5 5.23 -4.35 -9.01
N ARG A 6 6.47 -4.85 -9.14
CA ARG A 6 6.74 -6.29 -9.32
C ARG A 6 6.17 -7.13 -8.18
N HIS A 7 6.35 -6.70 -6.92
CA HIS A 7 5.74 -7.39 -5.77
C HIS A 7 4.20 -7.30 -5.79
N ALA A 8 3.65 -6.16 -6.22
CA ALA A 8 2.20 -6.01 -6.32
C ALA A 8 1.59 -6.97 -7.34
N MET A 9 2.30 -7.29 -8.43
CA MET A 9 1.84 -8.27 -9.43
C MET A 9 1.71 -9.70 -8.88
N GLU A 10 2.31 -9.99 -7.74
CA GLU A 10 2.18 -11.29 -7.05
C GLU A 10 0.92 -11.36 -6.17
N LEU A 11 0.24 -10.22 -5.95
CA LEU A 11 -1.01 -10.17 -5.20
C LEU A 11 -2.20 -10.60 -6.07
N GLY A 12 -3.12 -11.33 -5.47
CA GLY A 12 -4.13 -12.14 -6.14
C GLY A 12 -5.03 -11.50 -7.20
N HIS A 13 -5.17 -10.17 -7.26
CA HIS A 13 -6.02 -9.52 -8.26
C HIS A 13 -5.26 -8.92 -9.45
N PHE A 14 -3.93 -8.91 -9.40
CA PHE A 14 -3.11 -8.45 -10.53
C PHE A 14 -3.09 -9.45 -11.71
N ASP A 15 -3.46 -10.70 -11.51
CA ASP A 15 -3.64 -11.70 -12.57
C ASP A 15 -4.71 -11.28 -13.61
N LYS A 16 -5.65 -10.41 -13.19
CA LYS A 16 -6.69 -9.80 -14.05
C LYS A 16 -6.22 -8.53 -14.78
N CYS A 17 -5.01 -8.07 -14.52
CA CYS A 17 -4.40 -6.90 -15.12
C CYS A 17 -3.39 -7.31 -16.20
N ILE A 18 -3.42 -6.63 -17.34
CA ILE A 18 -2.44 -6.81 -18.40
C ILE A 18 -1.47 -5.64 -18.35
N LEU A 19 -0.18 -5.93 -18.27
CA LEU A 19 0.86 -4.94 -18.48
C LEU A 19 0.92 -4.57 -19.99
N LEU A 20 0.60 -3.33 -20.30
CA LEU A 20 0.60 -2.82 -21.68
C LEU A 20 1.93 -2.17 -22.05
N ALA A 21 2.59 -1.50 -21.10
CA ALA A 21 3.82 -0.75 -21.31
C ALA A 21 4.62 -0.58 -20.00
N GLY A 22 5.83 -0.06 -20.11
CA GLY A 22 6.65 0.33 -18.98
C GLY A 22 7.25 -0.83 -18.20
N LYS A 23 7.53 -1.96 -18.84
CA LYS A 23 8.10 -3.16 -18.19
C LYS A 23 9.39 -2.88 -17.42
N ASP A 24 10.22 -1.96 -17.92
CA ASP A 24 11.48 -1.59 -17.28
C ASP A 24 11.29 -0.83 -15.94
N GLY A 25 10.07 -0.36 -15.68
CA GLY A 25 9.70 0.34 -14.45
C GLY A 25 9.09 -0.54 -13.36
N LEU A 26 9.04 -1.86 -13.51
CA LEU A 26 8.41 -2.75 -12.53
C LEU A 26 9.06 -2.73 -11.14
N ASP A 27 10.28 -2.23 -11.02
CA ASP A 27 10.98 -2.08 -9.75
C ASP A 27 10.75 -0.72 -9.08
N ARG A 28 9.88 0.15 -9.64
CA ARG A 28 9.42 1.37 -8.98
C ARG A 28 8.69 1.03 -7.68
N GLN A 29 8.98 1.80 -6.63
CA GLN A 29 8.40 1.57 -5.31
C GLN A 29 6.98 2.11 -5.23
N ILE A 30 6.10 1.35 -4.58
CA ILE A 30 4.75 1.77 -4.23
C ILE A 30 4.75 2.19 -2.77
N GLU A 31 4.38 3.44 -2.50
CA GLU A 31 4.22 4.00 -1.15
C GLU A 31 2.76 4.18 -0.78
N THR A 32 1.91 4.36 -1.81
CA THR A 32 0.46 4.53 -1.65
C THR A 32 -0.28 4.18 -2.92
N VAL A 33 -1.59 4.04 -2.83
CA VAL A 33 -2.50 3.91 -3.97
C VAL A 33 -3.42 5.11 -4.01
N SER A 34 -3.57 5.73 -5.18
CA SER A 34 -4.39 6.93 -5.39
C SER A 34 -5.38 6.74 -6.53
N VAL A 35 -6.60 7.27 -6.36
CA VAL A 35 -7.61 7.31 -7.43
C VAL A 35 -7.53 8.65 -8.14
N LEU A 36 -7.28 8.65 -9.45
CA LEU A 36 -7.10 9.84 -10.26
C LEU A 36 -8.23 9.99 -11.28
N GLU A 37 -9.34 10.65 -10.90
CA GLU A 37 -10.52 10.83 -11.77
C GLU A 37 -10.79 12.28 -12.18
N VAL A 38 -10.03 13.22 -11.64
CA VAL A 38 -10.19 14.64 -11.94
C VAL A 38 -9.19 15.08 -13.01
N PRO A 39 -9.54 16.09 -13.86
CA PRO A 39 -8.67 16.51 -14.97
C PRO A 39 -7.32 17.07 -14.54
N ASP A 40 -7.23 17.67 -13.35
CA ASP A 40 -6.03 18.26 -12.76
C ASP A 40 -5.32 17.32 -11.75
N ALA A 41 -5.56 16.00 -11.88
CA ALA A 41 -5.04 14.99 -10.97
C ALA A 41 -3.51 15.06 -10.81
N SER A 42 -2.78 15.49 -11.85
CA SER A 42 -1.32 15.62 -11.81
C SER A 42 -0.82 16.56 -10.71
N SER A 43 -1.60 17.57 -10.33
CA SER A 43 -1.25 18.52 -9.27
C SER A 43 -1.23 17.91 -7.86
N TRP A 44 -1.81 16.72 -7.69
CA TRP A 44 -1.94 16.01 -6.40
C TRP A 44 -0.92 14.90 -6.21
N ILE A 45 -0.19 14.53 -7.27
CA ILE A 45 0.80 13.44 -7.23
C ILE A 45 2.03 13.87 -6.42
N ARG A 46 2.43 13.02 -5.47
CA ARG A 46 3.56 13.30 -4.55
C ARG A 46 4.77 12.39 -4.76
N GLY A 47 4.62 11.33 -5.58
CA GLY A 47 5.61 10.29 -5.79
C GLY A 47 5.27 8.99 -5.04
N GLY A 48 5.70 7.86 -5.61
CA GLY A 48 5.39 6.54 -5.07
C GLY A 48 3.93 6.09 -5.19
N GLU A 49 3.07 6.87 -5.89
CA GLU A 49 1.69 6.45 -6.10
C GLU A 49 1.59 5.36 -7.18
N LEU A 50 0.90 4.27 -6.87
CA LEU A 50 0.23 3.46 -7.87
C LEU A 50 -1.14 4.10 -8.14
N ALA A 51 -1.28 4.74 -9.28
CA ALA A 51 -2.51 5.42 -9.65
C ALA A 51 -3.53 4.44 -10.24
N VAL A 52 -4.79 4.55 -9.86
CA VAL A 52 -5.92 3.83 -10.47
C VAL A 52 -6.92 4.82 -11.04
N THR A 53 -7.44 4.56 -12.25
CA THR A 53 -8.32 5.49 -12.95
C THR A 53 -9.19 4.79 -14.00
N ALA A 54 -10.35 5.36 -14.31
CA ALA A 54 -11.10 5.07 -15.53
C ALA A 54 -10.79 6.09 -16.65
N LEU A 55 -9.90 7.05 -16.42
CA LEU A 55 -9.63 8.22 -17.27
C LEU A 55 -10.90 9.06 -17.53
N PHE A 56 -11.91 8.95 -16.66
CA PHE A 56 -13.21 9.55 -16.90
C PHE A 56 -13.13 11.08 -17.04
N GLY A 57 -12.33 11.74 -16.21
CA GLY A 57 -12.14 13.20 -16.25
C GLY A 57 -11.42 13.72 -17.51
N VAL A 58 -10.70 12.84 -18.23
CA VAL A 58 -9.91 13.18 -19.41
C VAL A 58 -10.25 12.30 -20.64
N ARG A 59 -11.38 11.58 -20.58
CA ARG A 59 -11.77 10.59 -21.60
C ARG A 59 -11.83 11.14 -23.01
N ASP A 60 -12.28 12.39 -23.16
CA ASP A 60 -12.48 13.07 -24.46
C ASP A 60 -11.25 13.87 -24.90
N ASN A 61 -10.14 13.79 -24.15
CA ASN A 61 -8.93 14.55 -24.44
C ASN A 61 -7.66 13.66 -24.40
N PRO A 62 -7.28 13.05 -25.53
CA PRO A 62 -6.10 12.18 -25.60
C PRO A 62 -4.79 12.87 -25.18
N LYS A 63 -4.65 14.18 -25.38
CA LYS A 63 -3.46 14.91 -24.95
C LYS A 63 -3.35 14.96 -23.43
N MET A 64 -4.45 15.23 -22.73
CA MET A 64 -4.46 15.21 -21.26
C MET A 64 -4.24 13.82 -20.70
N GLN A 65 -4.64 12.77 -21.41
CA GLN A 65 -4.31 11.39 -21.00
C GLN A 65 -2.79 11.14 -21.04
N VAL A 66 -2.12 11.62 -22.09
CA VAL A 66 -0.65 11.55 -22.21
C VAL A 66 0.03 12.41 -21.15
N GLU A 67 -0.44 13.65 -20.97
CA GLU A 67 0.07 14.57 -19.93
C GLU A 67 -0.03 13.95 -18.54
N LEU A 68 -1.13 13.27 -18.20
CA LEU A 68 -1.29 12.55 -16.94
C LEU A 68 -0.20 11.48 -16.73
N VAL A 69 0.10 10.69 -17.77
CA VAL A 69 1.18 9.68 -17.73
C VAL A 69 2.54 10.34 -17.54
N GLU A 70 2.79 11.44 -18.27
CA GLU A 70 4.05 12.18 -18.16
C GLU A 70 4.25 12.80 -16.78
N ASP A 71 3.21 13.41 -16.23
CA ASP A 71 3.26 14.05 -14.93
C ASP A 71 3.39 13.01 -13.81
N LEU A 72 2.67 11.89 -13.90
CA LEU A 72 2.82 10.77 -12.98
C LEU A 72 4.26 10.22 -12.98
N ALA A 73 4.84 10.04 -14.15
CA ALA A 73 6.21 9.57 -14.29
C ALA A 73 7.24 10.58 -13.75
N LYS A 74 7.08 11.88 -14.06
CA LYS A 74 7.95 12.98 -13.59
C LYS A 74 7.91 13.15 -12.08
N SER A 75 6.74 12.97 -11.48
CA SER A 75 6.55 13.06 -10.02
C SER A 75 7.04 11.82 -9.27
N GLY A 76 7.59 10.81 -9.97
CA GLY A 76 8.07 9.59 -9.35
C GLY A 76 6.96 8.58 -9.02
N GLY A 77 5.82 8.66 -9.71
CA GLY A 77 4.74 7.68 -9.56
C GLY A 77 5.18 6.26 -9.86
N ALA A 78 4.58 5.29 -9.22
CA ALA A 78 4.95 3.89 -9.32
C ALA A 78 4.39 3.23 -10.59
N GLY A 79 3.18 3.61 -11.01
CA GLY A 79 2.51 3.05 -12.18
C GLY A 79 1.07 3.54 -12.32
N LEU A 80 0.43 3.17 -13.43
CA LEU A 80 -0.96 3.53 -13.74
C LEU A 80 -1.75 2.27 -14.08
N VAL A 81 -2.92 2.09 -13.44
CA VAL A 81 -3.84 0.99 -13.70
C VAL A 81 -5.16 1.55 -14.22
N ILE A 82 -5.54 1.16 -15.43
CA ILE A 82 -6.74 1.66 -16.11
C ILE A 82 -7.86 0.64 -16.02
N PHE A 83 -8.99 1.09 -15.48
CA PHE A 83 -10.22 0.33 -15.28
C PHE A 83 -11.29 0.71 -16.30
N TYR A 84 -12.29 -0.13 -16.45
CA TYR A 84 -13.56 0.11 -17.15
C TYR A 84 -13.43 0.57 -18.61
N THR A 85 -12.34 0.21 -19.29
CA THR A 85 -12.20 0.38 -20.74
C THR A 85 -13.31 -0.40 -21.45
N GLY A 86 -13.87 0.20 -22.49
CA GLY A 86 -15.07 -0.29 -23.17
C GLY A 86 -16.39 0.16 -22.53
N ARG A 87 -16.33 0.80 -21.34
CA ARG A 87 -17.50 1.38 -20.67
C ARG A 87 -17.46 2.90 -20.62
N TYR A 88 -16.35 3.48 -20.23
CA TYR A 88 -16.16 4.95 -20.09
C TYR A 88 -15.16 5.49 -21.07
N LEU A 89 -14.27 4.66 -21.58
CA LEU A 89 -13.30 4.94 -22.62
C LEU A 89 -13.39 3.82 -23.65
N GLU A 90 -13.60 4.14 -24.93
CA GLU A 90 -13.76 3.13 -25.99
C GLU A 90 -12.50 2.28 -26.17
N SER A 91 -11.33 2.94 -26.21
CA SER A 91 -10.03 2.28 -26.35
C SER A 91 -8.92 3.16 -25.79
N LEU A 92 -7.79 2.55 -25.44
CA LEU A 92 -6.58 3.26 -25.07
C LEU A 92 -5.85 3.73 -26.33
N SER A 93 -5.38 4.98 -26.33
CA SER A 93 -4.63 5.52 -27.46
C SER A 93 -3.22 4.92 -27.54
N GLY A 94 -2.67 4.79 -28.75
CA GLY A 94 -1.28 4.40 -28.95
C GLY A 94 -0.33 5.38 -28.28
N ASP A 95 -0.59 6.68 -28.38
CA ASP A 95 0.23 7.73 -27.79
C ASP A 95 0.36 7.60 -26.25
N LEU A 96 -0.73 7.18 -25.56
CA LEU A 96 -0.72 6.91 -24.14
C LEU A 96 0.22 5.74 -23.79
N ILE A 97 0.13 4.65 -24.55
CA ILE A 97 0.96 3.45 -24.37
C ILE A 97 2.42 3.77 -24.68
N ASP A 98 2.69 4.49 -25.77
CA ASP A 98 4.04 4.90 -26.15
C ASP A 98 4.68 5.84 -25.12
N ALA A 99 3.90 6.76 -24.55
CA ALA A 99 4.39 7.62 -23.47
C ALA A 99 4.77 6.82 -22.22
N ALA A 100 3.94 5.87 -21.82
CA ALA A 100 4.21 5.00 -20.68
C ALA A 100 5.47 4.14 -20.90
N GLU A 101 5.62 3.58 -22.10
CA GLU A 101 6.81 2.79 -22.47
C GLU A 101 8.07 3.65 -22.43
N ARG A 102 8.07 4.80 -23.11
CA ARG A 102 9.21 5.74 -23.16
C ARG A 102 9.68 6.21 -21.79
N LEU A 103 8.75 6.34 -20.84
CA LEU A 103 9.01 6.82 -19.47
C LEU A 103 9.27 5.68 -18.47
N ALA A 104 9.27 4.44 -18.93
CA ALA A 104 9.32 3.25 -18.10
C ALA A 104 8.33 3.37 -16.92
N LEU A 105 7.08 3.80 -17.20
CA LEU A 105 6.00 3.85 -16.25
C LEU A 105 5.10 2.63 -16.47
N PRO A 106 5.04 1.68 -15.52
CA PRO A 106 4.17 0.52 -15.64
C PRO A 106 2.72 0.93 -15.89
N LEU A 107 2.19 0.56 -17.04
CA LEU A 107 0.81 0.80 -17.45
C LEU A 107 0.06 -0.51 -17.53
N PHE A 108 -0.97 -0.63 -16.71
CA PHE A 108 -1.82 -1.82 -16.67
C PHE A 108 -3.23 -1.52 -17.16
N TRP A 109 -3.81 -2.50 -17.78
CA TRP A 109 -5.21 -2.53 -18.17
C TRP A 109 -5.94 -3.66 -17.44
N VAL A 110 -7.06 -3.34 -16.78
CA VAL A 110 -7.92 -4.33 -16.11
C VAL A 110 -8.87 -4.94 -17.14
N ARG A 111 -8.73 -6.25 -17.37
CA ARG A 111 -9.57 -7.00 -18.33
C ARG A 111 -10.94 -7.36 -17.78
N ASP A 112 -11.02 -7.60 -16.48
CA ASP A 112 -12.26 -8.05 -15.84
C ASP A 112 -13.17 -6.83 -15.59
N PRO A 113 -14.32 -6.72 -16.30
CA PRO A 113 -15.21 -5.58 -16.15
C PRO A 113 -15.94 -5.56 -14.80
N THR A 114 -15.87 -6.64 -14.04
CA THR A 114 -16.50 -6.75 -12.71
C THR A 114 -15.55 -6.33 -11.59
N MET A 115 -14.25 -6.25 -11.88
CA MET A 115 -13.25 -5.81 -10.92
C MET A 115 -13.44 -4.34 -10.58
N THR A 116 -13.44 -4.03 -9.28
CA THR A 116 -13.56 -2.66 -8.76
C THR A 116 -12.21 -2.11 -8.34
N TYR A 117 -12.12 -0.80 -8.11
CA TYR A 117 -10.92 -0.18 -7.54
C TYR A 117 -10.53 -0.82 -6.21
N SER A 118 -11.52 -1.12 -5.37
CA SER A 118 -11.30 -1.71 -4.05
C SER A 118 -10.62 -3.07 -4.11
N ASP A 119 -10.90 -3.87 -5.14
CA ASP A 119 -10.31 -5.21 -5.31
C ASP A 119 -8.80 -5.14 -5.54
N LEU A 120 -8.29 -4.00 -6.05
CA LEU A 120 -6.86 -3.75 -6.23
C LEU A 120 -6.27 -2.96 -5.06
N ILE A 121 -6.98 -1.93 -4.59
CA ILE A 121 -6.47 -1.00 -3.57
C ILE A 121 -6.29 -1.71 -2.23
N MET A 122 -7.28 -2.52 -1.81
CA MET A 122 -7.27 -3.14 -0.49
C MET A 122 -6.06 -4.06 -0.27
N PRO A 123 -5.78 -5.05 -1.13
CA PRO A 123 -4.64 -5.95 -0.92
C PRO A 123 -3.30 -5.22 -0.91
N ILE A 124 -3.14 -4.20 -1.76
CA ILE A 124 -1.91 -3.38 -1.79
C ILE A 124 -1.76 -2.57 -0.50
N THR A 125 -2.84 -1.96 -0.03
CA THR A 125 -2.82 -1.15 1.19
C THR A 125 -2.56 -2.01 2.43
N GLU A 126 -3.12 -3.21 2.49
CA GLU A 126 -2.87 -4.19 3.54
C GLU A 126 -1.39 -4.59 3.56
N GLU A 127 -0.80 -4.91 2.41
CA GLU A 127 0.61 -5.28 2.30
C GLU A 127 1.55 -4.11 2.67
N LEU A 128 1.25 -2.88 2.22
CA LEU A 128 2.00 -1.68 2.60
C LEU A 128 1.95 -1.45 4.12
N THR A 129 0.77 -1.60 4.71
CA THR A 129 0.56 -1.44 6.15
C THR A 129 1.32 -2.51 6.92
N PHE A 130 1.23 -3.77 6.49
CA PHE A 130 1.94 -4.89 7.12
C PHE A 130 3.46 -4.69 7.08
N ARG A 131 4.02 -4.28 5.94
CA ARG A 131 5.46 -4.02 5.79
C ARG A 131 5.93 -2.87 6.66
N LYS A 132 5.18 -1.78 6.71
CA LYS A 132 5.47 -0.65 7.58
C LYS A 132 5.51 -1.07 9.05
N PHE A 133 4.47 -1.77 9.48
CA PHE A 133 4.36 -2.26 10.86
C PHE A 133 5.49 -3.23 11.23
N SER A 134 5.82 -4.18 10.33
CA SER A 134 6.93 -5.12 10.53
C SER A 134 8.27 -4.41 10.63
N THR A 135 8.48 -3.35 9.84
CA THR A 135 9.72 -2.55 9.90
C THR A 135 9.83 -1.81 11.23
N ASP A 136 8.74 -1.25 11.72
CA ASP A 136 8.71 -0.54 13.01
C ASP A 136 9.00 -1.49 14.18
N ILE A 137 8.44 -2.71 14.16
CA ILE A 137 8.72 -3.76 15.15
C ILE A 137 10.20 -4.17 15.10
N ILE A 138 10.76 -4.41 13.92
CA ILE A 138 12.16 -4.79 13.77
C ILE A 138 13.08 -3.66 14.29
N ALA A 139 12.79 -2.41 13.94
CA ALA A 139 13.56 -1.25 14.40
C ALA A 139 13.51 -1.13 15.94
N ALA A 140 12.34 -1.30 16.53
CA ALA A 140 12.16 -1.28 17.98
C ALA A 140 12.90 -2.45 18.67
N THR A 141 12.85 -3.66 18.09
CA THR A 141 13.58 -4.82 18.60
C THR A 141 15.11 -4.61 18.52
N HIS A 142 15.59 -4.02 17.43
CA HIS A 142 17.01 -3.66 17.31
C HIS A 142 17.43 -2.61 18.34
N ALA A 143 16.60 -1.58 18.57
CA ALA A 143 16.87 -0.56 19.57
C ALA A 143 16.96 -1.15 20.98
N LEU A 144 16.13 -2.14 21.29
CA LEU A 144 16.16 -2.89 22.55
C LEU A 144 17.41 -3.76 22.70
N ASN A 145 17.86 -4.40 21.61
CA ASN A 145 19.08 -5.24 21.60
C ASN A 145 20.37 -4.43 21.69
N LEU A 146 20.35 -3.14 21.32
CA LEU A 146 21.48 -2.22 21.46
C LEU A 146 21.62 -1.61 22.87
N ALA A 147 20.58 -1.68 23.68
CA ALA A 147 20.68 -1.42 25.12
C ALA A 147 21.36 -2.65 25.76
N GLU A 148 22.62 -2.54 26.11
CA GLU A 148 23.61 -3.58 26.47
C GLU A 148 23.25 -4.53 27.64
N GLU A 149 21.99 -4.66 28.00
CA GLU A 149 21.53 -5.73 28.90
C GLU A 149 20.34 -6.45 28.27
N PRO A 150 20.31 -7.79 28.28
CA PRO A 150 19.10 -8.52 27.95
C PRO A 150 18.05 -8.17 29.00
N GLY A 151 17.29 -7.14 28.71
CA GLY A 151 16.16 -6.75 29.53
C GLY A 151 15.19 -7.92 29.63
N PRO A 152 14.54 -8.12 30.79
CA PRO A 152 13.54 -9.14 30.97
C PRO A 152 12.41 -8.98 29.93
N ALA A 153 11.55 -9.99 29.82
CA ALA A 153 10.38 -10.00 28.94
C ALA A 153 9.56 -8.69 28.98
N ASP A 154 9.62 -7.96 30.08
CA ASP A 154 9.10 -6.61 30.31
C ASP A 154 9.47 -5.61 29.22
N SER A 155 10.72 -5.61 28.74
CA SER A 155 11.18 -4.65 27.74
C SER A 155 10.53 -4.89 26.38
N ILE A 156 10.32 -6.16 26.02
CA ILE A 156 9.66 -6.56 24.76
C ILE A 156 8.17 -6.23 24.83
N ILE A 157 7.53 -6.56 25.96
CA ILE A 157 6.11 -6.30 26.19
C ILE A 157 5.84 -4.80 26.23
N GLY A 158 6.69 -4.02 26.91
CA GLY A 158 6.61 -2.57 26.95
C GLY A 158 6.70 -1.96 25.55
N CYS A 159 7.70 -2.36 24.77
CA CYS A 159 7.90 -1.87 23.42
C CYS A 159 6.72 -2.21 22.50
N LEU A 160 6.24 -3.45 22.53
CA LEU A 160 5.05 -3.86 21.77
C LEU A 160 3.81 -3.05 22.17
N SER A 161 3.66 -2.78 23.46
CA SER A 161 2.53 -2.01 23.99
C SER A 161 2.55 -0.56 23.50
N GLU A 162 3.71 0.09 23.49
CA GLU A 162 3.89 1.45 22.98
C GLU A 162 3.64 1.53 21.47
N ILE A 163 4.21 0.60 20.70
CA ILE A 163 4.01 0.54 19.24
C ILE A 163 2.55 0.34 18.87
N LEU A 164 1.88 -0.58 19.57
CA LEU A 164 0.47 -0.91 19.31
C LEU A 164 -0.49 0.12 19.90
N ASN A 165 0.00 0.97 20.81
CA ASN A 165 -0.82 1.84 21.66
C ASN A 165 -1.98 1.05 22.33
N ARG A 166 -1.63 -0.13 22.85
CA ARG A 166 -2.55 -1.09 23.48
C ARG A 166 -1.90 -1.73 24.68
N ALA A 167 -2.73 -2.17 25.63
CA ALA A 167 -2.25 -3.04 26.69
C ALA A 167 -1.77 -4.38 26.10
N VAL A 168 -0.57 -4.81 26.48
CA VAL A 168 0.02 -6.10 26.08
C VAL A 168 0.25 -6.91 27.33
N VAL A 169 -0.14 -8.18 27.32
CA VAL A 169 -0.03 -9.10 28.47
C VAL A 169 0.59 -10.39 27.98
N LEU A 170 1.62 -10.86 28.67
CA LEU A 170 2.18 -12.19 28.51
C LEU A 170 1.44 -13.15 29.45
N LEU A 171 0.90 -14.22 28.87
CA LEU A 171 0.21 -15.25 29.60
C LEU A 171 0.99 -16.57 29.56
N SER A 172 0.92 -17.36 30.63
CA SER A 172 1.32 -18.77 30.62
C SER A 172 0.38 -19.60 29.74
N PRO A 173 0.74 -20.83 29.34
CA PRO A 173 -0.18 -21.74 28.67
C PRO A 173 -1.46 -22.05 29.48
N GLY A 174 -1.46 -21.82 30.80
CA GLY A 174 -2.62 -21.93 31.68
C GLY A 174 -3.42 -20.63 31.86
N PHE A 175 -3.16 -19.62 31.04
CA PHE A 175 -3.78 -18.28 31.10
C PHE A 175 -3.46 -17.48 32.36
N GLU A 176 -2.47 -17.86 33.14
CA GLU A 176 -1.98 -17.04 34.24
C GLU A 176 -1.16 -15.88 33.73
N LYS A 177 -1.40 -14.67 34.20
CA LYS A 177 -0.64 -13.48 33.84
C LYS A 177 0.80 -13.63 34.34
N LEU A 178 1.76 -13.61 33.44
CA LEU A 178 3.19 -13.59 33.75
C LEU A 178 3.69 -12.15 33.84
N GLU A 179 3.38 -11.34 32.85
CA GLU A 179 3.86 -9.95 32.69
C GLU A 179 2.82 -9.11 31.96
N GLY A 180 2.83 -7.79 32.11
CA GLY A 180 1.94 -6.91 31.34
C GLY A 180 2.33 -5.45 31.45
N TYR A 181 2.17 -4.75 30.33
CA TYR A 181 2.42 -3.31 30.21
C TYR A 181 1.21 -2.60 29.60
N VAL A 182 0.93 -1.38 30.07
CA VAL A 182 -0.16 -0.53 29.61
C VAL A 182 0.40 0.86 29.30
N PRO A 183 0.32 1.35 28.06
CA PRO A 183 0.78 2.69 27.72
C PRO A 183 0.00 3.77 28.46
N ALA A 184 0.62 4.91 28.70
CA ALA A 184 -0.04 6.05 29.32
C ALA A 184 -1.27 6.50 28.50
N GLY A 185 -2.41 6.64 29.18
CA GLY A 185 -3.67 7.09 28.56
C GLY A 185 -4.54 5.99 27.95
N VAL A 186 -4.07 4.73 27.91
CA VAL A 186 -4.88 3.59 27.46
C VAL A 186 -5.76 3.10 28.59
N LYS A 187 -7.08 3.00 28.35
CA LYS A 187 -8.02 2.40 29.31
C LYS A 187 -7.85 0.90 29.31
N THR A 188 -7.58 0.34 30.51
CA THR A 188 -7.52 -1.11 30.72
C THR A 188 -8.89 -1.71 30.93
N VAL A 189 -9.08 -2.90 30.32
CA VAL A 189 -10.15 -3.83 30.70
C VAL A 189 -9.55 -4.80 31.73
N SER A 190 -10.21 -5.07 32.84
CA SER A 190 -9.71 -6.05 33.81
C SER A 190 -9.74 -7.45 33.19
N LEU A 191 -8.80 -8.32 33.61
CA LEU A 191 -8.77 -9.74 33.19
C LEU A 191 -10.10 -10.45 33.44
N GLU A 192 -10.78 -10.13 34.55
CA GLU A 192 -12.11 -10.66 34.89
C GLU A 192 -13.22 -10.27 33.87
N GLN A 193 -13.00 -9.20 33.09
CA GLN A 193 -13.92 -8.80 32.04
C GLN A 193 -13.64 -9.52 30.71
N LEU A 194 -12.41 -10.00 30.53
CA LEU A 194 -12.02 -10.79 29.32
C LEU A 194 -12.45 -12.27 29.47
N GLU A 195 -12.54 -12.81 30.69
CA GLU A 195 -13.02 -14.17 30.92
C GLU A 195 -14.53 -14.35 30.69
N LYS A 196 -15.28 -13.25 30.52
CA LYS A 196 -16.74 -13.26 30.30
C LYS A 196 -17.16 -13.05 28.83
N CYS A 197 -16.20 -12.93 27.90
CA CYS A 197 -16.42 -12.88 26.45
C CYS A 197 -16.12 -14.22 25.79
#